data_cd81b1dde10acb50814d3a966e1c478e
#
_entry.id   cd81b1dde10acb50814d3a966e1c478e
#
_cell.length_a   1.000
_cell.length_b   1.000
_cell.length_c   1.000
_cell.angle_alpha   90.00
_cell.angle_beta   90.00
_cell.angle_gamma   90.00
#
_symmetry.space_group_name_H-M   'P 1'
#
loop_
_entity.id
_entity.type
_entity.pdbx_description
1 polymer ?
#
loop_
_entity_poly.entity_id
_entity_poly.type
_entity_poly.pdbx_seq_one_letter_code
_entity_poly.pdbx_strand_id
1 'polypeptide(L)'
;MNRYPRWKYLLLIVVLSVGVIYSLPNLFGDDPAVQVSSARGFELDPGITAVVEEAAAGAGVEIKAISLAPERLLARVRGSEAQLKLADTLREQLGDAYVVALNLAPATPAWLRALGAEPMVLGLDLQGGVHFLMQVDMEAARIQQNEGFVDDIRNLLRDERIRYRSVRAESGALVAELRTEEDRQTALAEIGLQIPELELESFDGSETFNLRARVRPEVITELQRTALEQNITTLRNRVNELGVAEPVIQQQGADRIVVQLPGVQDTAEAKRILGATATLEYRAVDEQNDPFEAARTGRIPPQSKLYTDRQGNPILLSRRMIASGDNLTSAAAGFDQQSGSPNVSVTLDAIGARRMLEFTSENVGNRMAVVFIEQRPVTREVDGEQIRESRRVEEVISVAVVREPFGRQFQTTGLESARGASQLALLLRAGALAAPMEIIEERTVGPSLGADNIEQGFNSVIIGFCLVLVLMAIYYKVFGLVANLALTVNVVMIFALLSMIGATLTLPGIAGIVLTVGMAVDANVLIFERIKEEMRLGNSPQSSIRAGYEKAFSTIADANVTTLIAALVLFMFGTGPVKGFAVTLSLGIVTSMFTAIFGTRAVVHLIYGRRKRVQALSI
;
A
#
# COMPACT_ATOMS: atom_id res chain seq x y z
N MET A 1 15.71 -51.40 -21.21
CA MET A 1 16.03 -50.06 -21.72
C MET A 1 15.01 -49.07 -21.18
N ASN A 2 15.44 -48.19 -20.28
CA ASN A 2 14.56 -47.16 -19.72
C ASN A 2 14.36 -46.07 -20.79
N ARG A 3 13.23 -46.14 -21.48
CA ARG A 3 12.88 -45.06 -22.42
C ARG A 3 12.34 -43.91 -21.60
N TYR A 4 13.00 -42.76 -21.65
CA TYR A 4 12.46 -41.53 -21.08
C TYR A 4 11.14 -41.23 -21.83
N PRO A 5 10.00 -41.15 -21.13
CA PRO A 5 8.68 -41.04 -21.77
C PRO A 5 8.56 -39.79 -22.63
N ARG A 6 7.96 -39.89 -23.80
CA ARG A 6 7.80 -38.75 -24.74
C ARG A 6 7.07 -37.56 -24.12
N TRP A 7 6.08 -37.82 -23.23
CA TRP A 7 5.33 -36.76 -22.57
C TRP A 7 6.21 -35.85 -21.68
N LYS A 8 7.31 -36.38 -21.11
CA LYS A 8 8.25 -35.58 -20.31
C LYS A 8 9.02 -34.57 -21.17
N TYR A 9 9.36 -34.93 -22.40
CA TYR A 9 9.97 -33.98 -23.37
C TYR A 9 8.97 -32.92 -23.78
N LEU A 10 7.69 -33.28 -24.01
CA LEU A 10 6.64 -32.33 -24.31
C LEU A 10 6.45 -31.33 -23.15
N LEU A 11 6.37 -31.85 -21.92
CA LEU A 11 6.27 -31.02 -20.72
C LEU A 11 7.45 -30.05 -20.60
N LEU A 12 8.69 -30.50 -20.80
CA LEU A 12 9.89 -29.65 -20.77
C LEU A 12 9.82 -28.55 -21.84
N ILE A 13 9.40 -28.88 -23.06
CA ILE A 13 9.26 -27.91 -24.15
C ILE A 13 8.19 -26.86 -23.79
N VAL A 14 7.03 -27.28 -23.28
CA VAL A 14 5.96 -26.37 -22.88
C VAL A 14 6.43 -25.43 -21.76
N VAL A 15 7.01 -26.00 -20.69
CA VAL A 15 7.52 -25.20 -19.55
C VAL A 15 8.60 -24.23 -20.00
N LEU A 16 9.53 -24.66 -20.87
CA LEU A 16 10.57 -23.79 -21.40
C LEU A 16 9.99 -22.69 -22.29
N SER A 17 9.03 -23.00 -23.16
CA SER A 17 8.38 -22.01 -24.03
C SER A 17 7.65 -20.94 -23.20
N VAL A 18 6.88 -21.36 -22.20
CA VAL A 18 6.23 -20.44 -21.26
C VAL A 18 7.28 -19.63 -20.50
N GLY A 19 8.33 -20.29 -19.99
CA GLY A 19 9.43 -19.60 -19.30
C GLY A 19 10.09 -18.53 -20.15
N VAL A 20 10.37 -18.82 -21.43
CA VAL A 20 10.95 -17.81 -22.35
C VAL A 20 9.97 -16.67 -22.60
N ILE A 21 8.70 -16.94 -22.87
CA ILE A 21 7.69 -15.90 -23.15
C ILE A 21 7.56 -14.94 -21.97
N TYR A 22 7.47 -15.46 -20.74
CA TYR A 22 7.30 -14.62 -19.54
C TYR A 22 8.60 -13.99 -19.02
N SER A 23 9.77 -14.46 -19.45
CA SER A 23 11.05 -13.81 -19.15
C SER A 23 11.41 -12.68 -20.12
N LEU A 24 10.90 -12.72 -21.37
CA LEU A 24 11.20 -11.74 -22.42
C LEU A 24 10.88 -10.28 -22.04
N PRO A 25 9.76 -9.95 -21.36
CA PRO A 25 9.45 -8.57 -20.98
C PRO A 25 10.59 -7.86 -20.25
N ASN A 26 11.36 -8.58 -19.42
CA ASN A 26 12.45 -8.02 -18.63
C ASN A 26 13.66 -7.54 -19.47
N LEU A 27 13.71 -7.88 -20.76
CA LEU A 27 14.78 -7.43 -21.66
C LEU A 27 14.50 -6.05 -22.29
N PHE A 28 13.26 -5.55 -22.19
CA PHE A 28 12.86 -4.30 -22.87
C PHE A 28 13.05 -3.05 -22.00
N GLY A 29 13.21 -3.22 -20.67
CA GLY A 29 13.35 -2.10 -19.74
C GLY A 29 12.09 -1.23 -19.63
N ASP A 30 12.27 -0.06 -19.01
CA ASP A 30 11.21 0.94 -18.82
C ASP A 30 11.53 2.22 -19.61
N ASP A 31 10.50 2.80 -20.21
CA ASP A 31 10.56 4.12 -20.83
C ASP A 31 10.04 5.19 -19.86
N PRO A 32 10.65 6.38 -19.80
CA PRO A 32 10.03 7.54 -19.14
C PRO A 32 8.65 7.79 -19.73
N ALA A 33 7.65 7.96 -18.85
CA ALA A 33 6.27 8.18 -19.25
C ALA A 33 5.60 9.27 -18.41
N VAL A 34 4.68 10.01 -19.02
CA VAL A 34 3.80 10.91 -18.31
C VAL A 34 2.46 10.23 -18.15
N GLN A 35 2.02 10.10 -16.91
CA GLN A 35 0.71 9.57 -16.58
C GLN A 35 -0.28 10.72 -16.44
N VAL A 36 -1.41 10.59 -17.10
CA VAL A 36 -2.57 11.47 -16.94
C VAL A 36 -3.71 10.65 -16.39
N SER A 37 -4.28 11.06 -15.27
CA SER A 37 -5.46 10.44 -14.67
C SER A 37 -6.50 11.51 -14.32
N SER A 38 -7.78 11.14 -14.27
CA SER A 38 -8.83 12.07 -13.90
C SER A 38 -8.73 12.40 -12.40
N ALA A 39 -8.69 13.70 -12.06
CA ALA A 39 -8.76 14.14 -10.67
C ALA A 39 -10.09 13.79 -9.99
N ARG A 40 -11.10 13.38 -10.74
CA ARG A 40 -12.42 13.01 -10.25
C ARG A 40 -12.65 11.50 -10.13
N GLY A 41 -11.66 10.67 -10.50
CA GLY A 41 -11.79 9.21 -10.49
C GLY A 41 -12.79 8.65 -11.51
N PHE A 42 -13.17 9.45 -12.51
CA PHE A 42 -13.99 8.99 -13.64
C PHE A 42 -13.12 8.36 -14.73
N GLU A 43 -13.73 7.53 -15.55
CA GLU A 43 -13.09 7.04 -16.76
C GLU A 43 -12.64 8.21 -17.64
N LEU A 44 -11.44 8.08 -18.18
CA LEU A 44 -10.88 9.10 -19.06
C LEU A 44 -11.65 9.13 -20.40
N ASP A 45 -12.02 10.33 -20.83
CA ASP A 45 -12.55 10.53 -22.18
C ASP A 45 -11.47 10.13 -23.21
N PRO A 46 -11.80 9.29 -24.21
CA PRO A 46 -10.88 8.98 -25.31
C PRO A 46 -10.28 10.21 -26.01
N GLY A 47 -10.99 11.35 -25.98
CA GLY A 47 -10.51 12.62 -26.50
C GLY A 47 -9.22 13.16 -25.82
N ILE A 48 -8.92 12.72 -24.61
CA ILE A 48 -7.70 13.11 -23.88
C ILE A 48 -6.42 12.71 -24.64
N THR A 49 -6.48 11.66 -25.45
CA THR A 49 -5.33 11.22 -26.25
C THR A 49 -4.91 12.31 -27.24
N ALA A 50 -5.87 12.93 -27.90
CA ALA A 50 -5.61 14.01 -28.86
C ALA A 50 -5.00 15.24 -28.16
N VAL A 51 -5.49 15.58 -26.98
CA VAL A 51 -4.95 16.69 -26.16
C VAL A 51 -3.50 16.43 -25.77
N VAL A 52 -3.17 15.20 -25.36
CA VAL A 52 -1.80 14.80 -25.01
C VAL A 52 -0.88 14.83 -26.23
N GLU A 53 -1.35 14.40 -27.40
CA GLU A 53 -0.59 14.46 -28.65
C GLU A 53 -0.34 15.92 -29.08
N GLU A 54 -1.34 16.79 -28.98
CA GLU A 54 -1.20 18.22 -29.28
C GLU A 54 -0.24 18.93 -28.32
N ALA A 55 -0.35 18.63 -27.02
CA ALA A 55 0.58 19.15 -26.00
C ALA A 55 2.02 18.72 -26.27
N ALA A 56 2.23 17.46 -26.64
CA ALA A 56 3.55 16.93 -26.97
C ALA A 56 4.13 17.60 -28.24
N ALA A 57 3.30 17.78 -29.28
CA ALA A 57 3.70 18.48 -30.49
C ALA A 57 4.06 19.95 -30.20
N GLY A 58 3.26 20.66 -29.39
CA GLY A 58 3.54 22.03 -28.95
C GLY A 58 4.82 22.14 -28.12
N ALA A 59 5.11 21.15 -27.30
CA ALA A 59 6.34 21.07 -26.51
C ALA A 59 7.56 20.59 -27.32
N GLY A 60 7.37 20.13 -28.57
CA GLY A 60 8.44 19.52 -29.37
C GLY A 60 8.96 18.19 -28.80
N VAL A 61 8.08 17.43 -28.15
CA VAL A 61 8.38 16.14 -27.53
C VAL A 61 7.84 15.01 -28.42
N GLU A 62 8.70 14.05 -28.78
CA GLU A 62 8.32 12.87 -29.55
C GLU A 62 7.73 11.80 -28.60
N ILE A 63 6.47 11.43 -28.82
CA ILE A 63 5.82 10.35 -28.10
C ILE A 63 6.15 9.01 -28.77
N LYS A 64 6.67 8.05 -27.99
CA LYS A 64 6.94 6.68 -28.46
C LYS A 64 5.66 5.84 -28.59
N ALA A 65 4.79 5.95 -27.61
CA ALA A 65 3.51 5.24 -27.57
C ALA A 65 2.60 5.85 -26.52
N ILE A 66 1.30 5.78 -26.77
CA ILE A 66 0.25 6.12 -25.81
C ILE A 66 -0.51 4.84 -25.45
N SER A 67 -0.76 4.65 -24.17
CA SER A 67 -1.58 3.57 -23.64
C SER A 67 -2.73 4.18 -22.85
N LEU A 68 -3.96 4.02 -23.32
CA LEU A 68 -5.17 4.47 -22.64
C LEU A 68 -5.80 3.29 -21.92
N ALA A 69 -5.98 3.41 -20.60
CA ALA A 69 -6.79 2.55 -19.76
C ALA A 69 -7.97 3.36 -19.20
N PRO A 70 -9.04 2.74 -18.68
CA PRO A 70 -10.20 3.48 -18.19
C PRO A 70 -9.89 4.59 -17.19
N GLU A 71 -8.93 4.37 -16.30
CA GLU A 71 -8.59 5.30 -15.22
C GLU A 71 -7.34 6.13 -15.46
N ARG A 72 -6.50 5.78 -16.45
CA ARG A 72 -5.21 6.43 -16.71
C ARG A 72 -4.77 6.36 -18.17
N LEU A 73 -4.12 7.41 -18.61
CA LEU A 73 -3.38 7.46 -19.87
C LEU A 73 -1.88 7.52 -19.55
N LEU A 74 -1.08 6.71 -20.24
CA LEU A 74 0.38 6.72 -20.16
C LEU A 74 0.96 7.12 -21.51
N ALA A 75 1.63 8.28 -21.58
CA ALA A 75 2.37 8.76 -22.74
C ALA A 75 3.87 8.49 -22.54
N ARG A 76 4.44 7.54 -23.28
CA ARG A 76 5.86 7.18 -23.22
C ARG A 76 6.68 8.11 -24.10
N VAL A 77 7.81 8.59 -23.58
CA VAL A 77 8.69 9.54 -24.27
C VAL A 77 10.15 9.06 -24.26
N ARG A 78 11.02 9.76 -24.98
CA ARG A 78 12.46 9.46 -25.01
C ARG A 78 13.21 10.37 -24.05
N GLY A 79 13.59 9.83 -22.90
CA GLY A 79 14.43 10.50 -21.92
C GLY A 79 13.65 11.36 -20.89
N SER A 80 14.29 11.57 -19.76
CA SER A 80 13.69 12.25 -18.60
C SER A 80 13.46 13.75 -18.84
N GLU A 81 14.27 14.41 -19.68
CA GLU A 81 14.07 15.81 -20.03
C GLU A 81 12.79 16.02 -20.84
N ALA A 82 12.54 15.15 -21.83
CA ALA A 82 11.29 15.16 -22.60
C ALA A 82 10.07 14.86 -21.72
N GLN A 83 10.22 13.98 -20.74
CA GLN A 83 9.19 13.65 -19.76
C GLN A 83 8.81 14.87 -18.92
N LEU A 84 9.79 15.58 -18.36
CA LEU A 84 9.56 16.79 -17.55
C LEU A 84 8.86 17.88 -18.38
N LYS A 85 9.37 18.13 -19.59
CA LYS A 85 8.81 19.14 -20.48
C LYS A 85 7.36 18.86 -20.87
N LEU A 86 7.05 17.59 -21.19
CA LEU A 86 5.69 17.18 -21.49
C LEU A 86 4.77 17.29 -20.26
N ALA A 87 5.25 16.88 -19.09
CA ALA A 87 4.46 16.96 -17.86
C ALA A 87 4.10 18.39 -17.49
N ASP A 88 5.05 19.34 -17.62
CA ASP A 88 4.80 20.75 -17.33
C ASP A 88 3.80 21.36 -18.32
N THR A 89 3.95 21.08 -19.62
CA THR A 89 2.99 21.53 -20.64
C THR A 89 1.59 20.96 -20.40
N LEU A 90 1.49 19.69 -20.03
CA LEU A 90 0.19 19.05 -19.72
C LEU A 90 -0.45 19.62 -18.45
N ARG A 91 0.35 19.95 -17.42
CA ARG A 91 -0.19 20.60 -16.21
C ARG A 91 -0.79 21.98 -16.51
N GLU A 92 -0.16 22.74 -17.41
CA GLU A 92 -0.69 24.03 -17.85
C GLU A 92 -1.97 23.89 -18.66
N GLN A 93 -2.03 22.93 -19.59
CA GLN A 93 -3.17 22.78 -20.52
C GLN A 93 -4.37 22.06 -19.90
N LEU A 94 -4.14 21.01 -19.11
CA LEU A 94 -5.20 20.20 -18.53
C LEU A 94 -5.75 20.78 -17.22
N GLY A 95 -4.98 21.65 -16.56
CA GLY A 95 -5.36 22.26 -15.28
C GLY A 95 -5.65 21.23 -14.18
N ASP A 96 -6.40 21.67 -13.17
CA ASP A 96 -6.70 20.89 -11.97
C ASP A 96 -7.73 19.75 -12.18
N ALA A 97 -8.27 19.60 -13.40
CA ALA A 97 -9.21 18.52 -13.72
C ALA A 97 -8.52 17.15 -13.90
N TYR A 98 -7.22 17.18 -14.13
CA TYR A 98 -6.40 15.98 -14.34
C TYR A 98 -5.16 15.99 -13.43
N VAL A 99 -4.77 14.81 -13.00
CA VAL A 99 -3.50 14.60 -12.28
C VAL A 99 -2.45 14.17 -13.29
N VAL A 100 -1.38 14.99 -13.42
CA VAL A 100 -0.25 14.70 -14.30
C VAL A 100 0.95 14.28 -13.44
N ALA A 101 1.31 13.00 -13.50
CA ALA A 101 2.39 12.41 -12.74
C ALA A 101 3.53 11.92 -13.65
N LEU A 102 4.76 12.00 -13.15
CA LEU A 102 5.91 11.37 -13.78
C LEU A 102 5.90 9.88 -13.43
N ASN A 103 6.02 9.02 -14.43
CA ASN A 103 6.01 7.58 -14.24
C ASN A 103 7.05 6.90 -15.14
N LEU A 104 7.31 5.62 -14.89
CA LEU A 104 8.04 4.74 -15.78
C LEU A 104 7.04 3.73 -16.35
N ALA A 105 7.09 3.48 -17.65
CA ALA A 105 6.19 2.52 -18.30
C ALA A 105 6.99 1.44 -19.02
N PRO A 106 6.63 0.15 -18.83
CA PRO A 106 7.33 -0.95 -19.49
C PRO A 106 7.35 -0.78 -21.01
N ALA A 107 8.53 -0.92 -21.61
CA ALA A 107 8.71 -0.87 -23.07
C ALA A 107 8.31 -2.18 -23.76
N THR A 108 7.61 -3.07 -23.06
CA THR A 108 7.17 -4.39 -23.52
C THR A 108 6.32 -4.30 -24.79
N PRO A 109 6.61 -5.05 -25.85
CA PRO A 109 5.81 -5.12 -27.07
C PRO A 109 4.35 -5.53 -26.82
N ALA A 110 3.44 -4.98 -27.65
CA ALA A 110 2.01 -5.21 -27.48
C ALA A 110 1.57 -6.69 -27.52
N TRP A 111 2.25 -7.51 -28.34
CA TRP A 111 1.95 -8.94 -28.45
C TRP A 111 2.27 -9.72 -27.18
N LEU A 112 3.35 -9.35 -26.43
CA LEU A 112 3.67 -9.95 -25.15
C LEU A 112 2.66 -9.54 -24.08
N ARG A 113 2.26 -8.26 -24.04
CA ARG A 113 1.22 -7.77 -23.14
C ARG A 113 -0.15 -8.44 -23.40
N ALA A 114 -0.48 -8.71 -24.67
CA ALA A 114 -1.70 -9.45 -25.03
C ALA A 114 -1.71 -10.88 -24.47
N LEU A 115 -0.55 -11.48 -24.18
CA LEU A 115 -0.40 -12.78 -23.53
C LEU A 115 -0.34 -12.66 -21.98
N GLY A 116 -0.50 -11.47 -21.42
CA GLY A 116 -0.36 -11.23 -19.98
C GLY A 116 1.09 -11.33 -19.49
N ALA A 117 2.07 -11.21 -20.39
CA ALA A 117 3.49 -11.23 -20.01
C ALA A 117 3.94 -9.80 -19.72
N GLU A 118 4.11 -9.48 -18.44
CA GLU A 118 4.59 -8.21 -17.92
C GLU A 118 5.99 -8.37 -17.32
N PRO A 119 6.85 -7.32 -17.27
CA PRO A 119 8.13 -7.41 -16.60
C PRO A 119 7.95 -7.56 -15.11
N MET A 120 8.99 -8.06 -14.43
CA MET A 120 9.00 -8.08 -12.95
C MET A 120 9.08 -6.66 -12.40
N VAL A 121 8.53 -6.48 -11.21
CA VAL A 121 8.52 -5.20 -10.51
C VAL A 121 9.87 -4.96 -9.86
N LEU A 122 10.42 -3.76 -10.01
CA LEU A 122 11.66 -3.36 -9.34
C LEU A 122 11.35 -2.70 -7.99
N GLY A 123 12.01 -3.15 -6.93
CA GLY A 123 11.87 -2.56 -5.60
C GLY A 123 12.54 -1.20 -5.47
N LEU A 124 12.29 -0.55 -4.34
CA LEU A 124 12.81 0.77 -4.00
C LEU A 124 14.35 0.87 -4.16
N ASP A 125 15.06 -0.18 -3.77
CA ASP A 125 16.54 -0.24 -3.81
C ASP A 125 17.10 -0.19 -5.24
N LEU A 126 16.28 -0.53 -6.25
CA LEU A 126 16.64 -0.63 -7.65
C LEU A 126 16.07 0.51 -8.50
N GLN A 127 14.83 0.91 -8.24
CA GLN A 127 14.14 1.96 -8.99
C GLN A 127 14.37 3.36 -8.41
N GLY A 128 14.82 3.42 -7.14
CA GLY A 128 14.83 4.64 -6.36
C GLY A 128 13.43 4.98 -5.84
N GLY A 129 13.31 6.07 -5.07
CA GLY A 129 12.06 6.51 -4.49
C GLY A 129 12.16 6.80 -3.00
N VAL A 130 11.05 6.71 -2.28
CA VAL A 130 10.96 7.10 -0.86
C VAL A 130 10.47 5.94 0.00
N HIS A 131 11.12 5.79 1.14
CA HIS A 131 10.71 4.89 2.23
C HIS A 131 10.30 5.72 3.43
N PHE A 132 9.09 5.51 3.91
CA PHE A 132 8.60 6.05 5.18
C PHE A 132 8.33 4.91 6.15
N LEU A 133 8.78 5.09 7.39
CA LEU A 133 8.30 4.31 8.53
C LEU A 133 7.38 5.24 9.33
N MET A 134 6.11 4.88 9.40
CA MET A 134 5.08 5.65 10.10
C MET A 134 4.67 4.92 11.37
N GLN A 135 4.54 5.64 12.47
CA GLN A 135 4.02 5.14 13.73
C GLN A 135 2.60 5.64 13.94
N VAL A 136 1.70 4.74 14.29
CA VAL A 136 0.32 5.06 14.61
C VAL A 136 0.23 5.48 16.06
N ASP A 137 -0.37 6.64 16.32
CA ASP A 137 -0.60 7.14 17.69
C ASP A 137 -1.80 6.40 18.32
N MET A 138 -1.49 5.27 18.93
CA MET A 138 -2.48 4.42 19.59
C MET A 138 -3.10 5.07 20.82
N GLU A 139 -2.38 6.01 21.45
CA GLU A 139 -2.92 6.75 22.60
C GLU A 139 -3.98 7.75 22.16
N ALA A 140 -3.72 8.49 21.07
CA ALA A 140 -4.73 9.37 20.49
C ALA A 140 -5.97 8.61 20.03
N ALA A 141 -5.81 7.42 19.43
CA ALA A 141 -6.93 6.55 19.07
C ALA A 141 -7.74 6.14 20.30
N ARG A 142 -7.09 5.80 21.41
CA ARG A 142 -7.75 5.44 22.68
C ARG A 142 -8.49 6.63 23.30
N ILE A 143 -7.90 7.82 23.24
CA ILE A 143 -8.56 9.05 23.74
C ILE A 143 -9.83 9.33 22.93
N GLN A 144 -9.74 9.27 21.61
CA GLN A 144 -10.87 9.47 20.70
C GLN A 144 -12.00 8.45 20.95
N GLN A 145 -11.65 7.19 21.16
CA GLN A 145 -12.62 6.14 21.49
C GLN A 145 -13.31 6.41 22.83
N ASN A 146 -12.54 6.81 23.85
CA ASN A 146 -13.09 7.17 25.15
C ASN A 146 -14.06 8.36 25.06
N GLU A 147 -13.77 9.37 24.24
CA GLU A 147 -14.68 10.48 23.98
C GLU A 147 -15.98 10.00 23.33
N GLY A 148 -15.90 9.06 22.39
CA GLY A 148 -17.06 8.41 21.79
C GLY A 148 -17.93 7.70 22.83
N PHE A 149 -17.34 6.89 23.69
CA PHE A 149 -18.08 6.23 24.78
C PHE A 149 -18.69 7.22 25.79
N VAL A 150 -18.03 8.36 26.06
CA VAL A 150 -18.64 9.43 26.91
C VAL A 150 -19.91 9.92 26.27
N ASP A 151 -19.95 10.15 24.97
CA ASP A 151 -21.13 10.62 24.26
C ASP A 151 -22.22 9.54 24.17
N ASP A 152 -21.83 8.27 23.96
CA ASP A 152 -22.77 7.15 23.97
C ASP A 152 -23.43 6.97 25.35
N ILE A 153 -22.64 7.00 26.43
CA ILE A 153 -23.17 6.96 27.80
C ILE A 153 -24.12 8.16 28.07
N ARG A 154 -23.74 9.37 27.64
CA ARG A 154 -24.60 10.55 27.80
C ARG A 154 -25.92 10.42 27.06
N ASN A 155 -25.89 9.89 25.83
CA ASN A 155 -27.10 9.67 25.04
C ASN A 155 -27.97 8.60 25.69
N LEU A 156 -27.39 7.46 26.06
CA LEU A 156 -28.08 6.38 26.75
C LEU A 156 -28.78 6.87 28.04
N LEU A 157 -28.04 7.55 28.92
CA LEU A 157 -28.60 8.09 30.18
C LEU A 157 -29.74 9.08 29.93
N ARG A 158 -29.70 9.84 28.83
CA ARG A 158 -30.75 10.78 28.44
C ARG A 158 -31.99 10.07 27.90
N ASP A 159 -31.79 9.08 27.04
CA ASP A 159 -32.84 8.30 26.39
C ASP A 159 -33.63 7.50 27.45
N GLU A 160 -32.94 6.93 28.44
CA GLU A 160 -33.50 6.20 29.57
C GLU A 160 -33.97 7.14 30.71
N ARG A 161 -33.85 8.48 30.52
CA ARG A 161 -34.25 9.52 31.48
C ARG A 161 -33.57 9.40 32.85
N ILE A 162 -32.38 8.85 32.92
CA ILE A 162 -31.55 8.71 34.11
C ILE A 162 -30.88 10.08 34.40
N ARG A 163 -30.98 10.54 35.63
CA ARG A 163 -30.45 11.86 36.01
C ARG A 163 -29.01 11.78 36.41
N TYR A 164 -28.14 12.41 35.61
CA TYR A 164 -26.70 12.49 35.88
C TYR A 164 -26.26 13.95 36.12
N ARG A 165 -25.08 14.12 36.74
CA ARG A 165 -24.43 15.42 36.96
C ARG A 165 -23.39 15.69 35.89
N SER A 166 -22.53 14.71 35.67
CA SER A 166 -21.49 14.78 34.63
C SER A 166 -21.13 13.38 34.11
N VAL A 167 -20.67 13.32 32.86
CA VAL A 167 -19.97 12.13 32.29
C VAL A 167 -18.71 12.65 31.63
N ARG A 168 -17.53 12.14 32.03
CA ARG A 168 -16.24 12.60 31.56
C ARG A 168 -15.23 11.45 31.48
N ALA A 169 -14.25 11.61 30.61
CA ALA A 169 -13.06 10.75 30.60
C ALA A 169 -12.04 11.29 31.61
N GLU A 170 -11.52 10.46 32.48
CA GLU A 170 -10.55 10.82 33.50
C GLU A 170 -9.53 9.71 33.69
N SER A 171 -8.23 10.00 33.48
CA SER A 171 -7.10 9.08 33.72
C SER A 171 -7.30 7.70 33.06
N GLY A 172 -7.80 7.68 31.81
CA GLY A 172 -7.99 6.43 31.05
C GLY A 172 -9.23 5.61 31.40
N ALA A 173 -10.12 6.13 32.26
CA ALA A 173 -11.43 5.59 32.57
C ALA A 173 -12.51 6.63 32.27
N LEU A 174 -13.75 6.20 32.20
CA LEU A 174 -14.93 7.05 32.06
C LEU A 174 -15.60 7.13 33.41
N VAL A 175 -15.94 8.32 33.84
CA VAL A 175 -16.62 8.53 35.13
C VAL A 175 -17.97 9.21 34.89
N ALA A 176 -19.04 8.56 35.31
CA ALA A 176 -20.37 9.10 35.35
C ALA A 176 -20.77 9.43 36.80
N GLU A 177 -21.08 10.70 37.06
CA GLU A 177 -21.57 11.16 38.35
C GLU A 177 -23.10 11.21 38.32
N LEU A 178 -23.74 10.42 39.18
CA LEU A 178 -25.20 10.28 39.26
C LEU A 178 -25.73 10.94 40.53
N ARG A 179 -27.03 11.24 40.56
CA ARG A 179 -27.62 11.99 41.64
C ARG A 179 -28.12 11.13 42.79
N THR A 180 -28.60 9.93 42.48
CA THR A 180 -29.15 8.99 43.45
C THR A 180 -28.56 7.59 43.26
N GLU A 181 -28.68 6.78 44.30
CA GLU A 181 -28.29 5.37 44.24
C GLU A 181 -29.16 4.58 43.23
N GLU A 182 -30.45 4.92 43.13
CA GLU A 182 -31.38 4.32 42.17
C GLU A 182 -30.97 4.62 40.73
N ASP A 183 -30.62 5.88 40.44
CA ASP A 183 -30.08 6.28 39.14
C ASP A 183 -28.77 5.49 38.80
N ARG A 184 -27.91 5.27 39.83
CA ARG A 184 -26.65 4.51 39.64
C ARG A 184 -26.93 3.05 39.29
N GLN A 185 -27.84 2.37 39.99
CA GLN A 185 -28.18 0.97 39.74
C GLN A 185 -28.83 0.80 38.36
N THR A 186 -29.70 1.72 37.97
CA THR A 186 -30.33 1.72 36.66
C THR A 186 -29.30 1.98 35.57
N ALA A 187 -28.41 2.97 35.75
CA ALA A 187 -27.32 3.25 34.82
C ALA A 187 -26.36 2.07 34.67
N LEU A 188 -26.01 1.38 35.77
CA LEU A 188 -25.15 0.21 35.75
C LEU A 188 -25.79 -0.92 34.95
N ALA A 189 -27.08 -1.18 35.09
CA ALA A 189 -27.81 -2.19 34.36
C ALA A 189 -27.90 -1.85 32.86
N GLU A 190 -28.31 -0.62 32.52
CA GLU A 190 -28.52 -0.20 31.14
C GLU A 190 -27.21 -0.06 30.36
N ILE A 191 -26.17 0.56 30.95
CA ILE A 191 -24.85 0.66 30.30
C ILE A 191 -24.26 -0.74 30.11
N GLY A 192 -24.36 -1.62 31.11
CA GLY A 192 -23.85 -2.98 31.01
C GLY A 192 -24.57 -3.84 29.96
N LEU A 193 -25.85 -3.55 29.68
CA LEU A 193 -26.63 -4.24 28.65
C LEU A 193 -26.36 -3.69 27.24
N GLN A 194 -26.28 -2.36 27.11
CA GLN A 194 -26.21 -1.70 25.78
C GLN A 194 -24.79 -1.41 25.31
N ILE A 195 -23.80 -1.34 26.24
CA ILE A 195 -22.39 -1.10 25.92
C ILE A 195 -21.53 -2.21 26.58
N PRO A 196 -21.58 -3.44 26.08
CA PRO A 196 -20.88 -4.60 26.68
C PRO A 196 -19.35 -4.51 26.61
N GLU A 197 -18.81 -3.57 25.84
CA GLU A 197 -17.40 -3.26 25.70
C GLU A 197 -16.79 -2.66 26.97
N LEU A 198 -17.64 -2.17 27.88
CA LEU A 198 -17.22 -1.53 29.12
C LEU A 198 -17.27 -2.48 30.31
N GLU A 199 -16.28 -2.40 31.16
CA GLU A 199 -16.27 -2.98 32.50
C GLU A 199 -16.66 -1.89 33.49
N LEU A 200 -17.72 -2.17 34.28
CA LEU A 200 -18.34 -1.15 35.15
C LEU A 200 -18.00 -1.44 36.60
N GLU A 201 -17.61 -0.39 37.32
CA GLU A 201 -17.31 -0.40 38.75
C GLU A 201 -18.03 0.76 39.43
N SER A 202 -18.80 0.47 40.47
CA SER A 202 -19.46 1.51 41.28
C SER A 202 -18.55 1.97 42.42
N PHE A 203 -18.49 3.28 42.65
CA PHE A 203 -17.77 3.87 43.79
C PHE A 203 -18.48 5.11 44.31
N ASP A 204 -18.35 5.39 45.59
CA ASP A 204 -18.99 6.53 46.22
C ASP A 204 -18.06 7.73 46.25
N GLY A 205 -18.57 8.89 45.85
CA GLY A 205 -17.95 10.18 46.08
C GLY A 205 -18.45 10.81 47.36
N SER A 206 -17.94 11.99 47.75
CA SER A 206 -18.31 12.67 48.98
C SER A 206 -19.79 13.10 49.02
N GLU A 207 -20.45 13.32 47.89
CA GLU A 207 -21.88 13.70 47.75
C GLU A 207 -22.51 13.17 46.46
N THR A 208 -21.85 12.21 45.79
CA THR A 208 -22.30 11.70 44.50
C THR A 208 -22.16 10.19 44.44
N PHE A 209 -23.04 9.55 43.69
CA PHE A 209 -23.01 8.13 43.36
C PHE A 209 -22.33 7.97 42.02
N ASN A 210 -21.11 7.43 42.01
CA ASN A 210 -20.28 7.40 40.82
C ASN A 210 -20.22 6.01 40.20
N LEU A 211 -20.15 5.99 38.88
CA LEU A 211 -19.91 4.80 38.09
C LEU A 211 -18.62 5.01 37.26
N ARG A 212 -17.66 4.12 37.45
CA ARG A 212 -16.45 4.08 36.65
C ARG A 212 -16.60 3.01 35.58
N ALA A 213 -16.37 3.37 34.34
CA ALA A 213 -16.34 2.45 33.23
C ALA A 213 -14.92 2.40 32.65
N ARG A 214 -14.43 1.21 32.41
CA ARG A 214 -13.14 0.96 31.73
C ARG A 214 -13.40 0.14 30.48
N VAL A 215 -12.73 0.51 29.40
CA VAL A 215 -12.77 -0.31 28.18
C VAL A 215 -12.02 -1.62 28.43
N ARG A 216 -12.64 -2.73 28.06
CA ARG A 216 -12.05 -4.07 28.24
C ARG A 216 -10.76 -4.21 27.44
N PRO A 217 -9.72 -4.91 27.96
CA PRO A 217 -8.44 -5.07 27.28
C PRO A 217 -8.55 -5.69 25.89
N GLU A 218 -9.50 -6.64 25.71
CA GLU A 218 -9.75 -7.29 24.42
C GLU A 218 -10.26 -6.28 23.39
N VAL A 219 -11.12 -5.35 23.80
CA VAL A 219 -11.65 -4.28 22.93
C VAL A 219 -10.54 -3.30 22.54
N ILE A 220 -9.64 -2.97 23.48
CA ILE A 220 -8.47 -2.12 23.18
C ILE A 220 -7.58 -2.77 22.13
N THR A 221 -7.30 -4.07 22.27
CA THR A 221 -6.49 -4.80 21.29
C THR A 221 -7.15 -4.85 19.92
N GLU A 222 -8.45 -5.10 19.87
CA GLU A 222 -9.22 -5.10 18.62
C GLU A 222 -9.28 -3.71 17.99
N LEU A 223 -9.45 -2.65 18.79
CA LEU A 223 -9.40 -1.27 18.33
C LEU A 223 -8.06 -0.95 17.66
N GLN A 224 -6.95 -1.33 18.32
CA GLN A 224 -5.61 -1.11 17.78
C GLN A 224 -5.43 -1.82 16.44
N ARG A 225 -5.87 -3.07 16.33
CA ARG A 225 -5.81 -3.84 15.09
C ARG A 225 -6.64 -3.18 13.98
N THR A 226 -7.89 -2.83 14.30
CA THR A 226 -8.81 -2.20 13.35
C THR A 226 -8.31 -0.83 12.88
N ALA A 227 -7.81 0.01 13.80
CA ALA A 227 -7.24 1.31 13.45
C ALA A 227 -6.03 1.16 12.51
N LEU A 228 -5.16 0.18 12.76
CA LEU A 228 -4.01 -0.10 11.91
C LEU A 228 -4.44 -0.56 10.50
N GLU A 229 -5.39 -1.49 10.40
CA GLU A 229 -5.93 -1.99 9.13
C GLU A 229 -6.61 -0.88 8.32
N GLN A 230 -7.39 -0.03 8.98
CA GLN A 230 -8.02 1.13 8.35
C GLN A 230 -6.99 2.15 7.87
N ASN A 231 -5.97 2.44 8.69
CA ASN A 231 -4.88 3.33 8.29
C ASN A 231 -4.11 2.80 7.08
N ILE A 232 -3.82 1.50 7.03
CA ILE A 232 -3.20 0.85 5.85
C ILE A 232 -4.08 1.03 4.61
N THR A 233 -5.40 0.84 4.75
CA THR A 233 -6.35 1.02 3.64
C THR A 233 -6.39 2.47 3.17
N THR A 234 -6.46 3.42 4.09
CA THR A 234 -6.43 4.86 3.79
C THR A 234 -5.11 5.26 3.12
N LEU A 235 -3.96 4.79 3.63
CA LEU A 235 -2.66 5.03 3.01
C LEU A 235 -2.60 4.47 1.58
N ARG A 236 -3.16 3.27 1.35
CA ARG A 236 -3.21 2.67 0.02
C ARG A 236 -4.03 3.52 -0.95
N ASN A 237 -5.19 4.01 -0.50
CA ASN A 237 -6.02 4.93 -1.30
C ASN A 237 -5.26 6.23 -1.63
N ARG A 238 -4.57 6.83 -0.64
CA ARG A 238 -3.78 8.05 -0.83
C ARG A 238 -2.63 7.87 -1.82
N VAL A 239 -1.94 6.74 -1.75
CA VAL A 239 -0.84 6.43 -2.66
C VAL A 239 -1.34 6.16 -4.08
N ASN A 240 -2.50 5.53 -4.22
CA ASN A 240 -3.15 5.33 -5.52
C ASN A 240 -3.54 6.68 -6.14
N GLU A 241 -4.04 7.63 -5.36
CA GLU A 241 -4.34 9.00 -5.81
C GLU A 241 -3.09 9.78 -6.24
N LEU A 242 -1.91 9.44 -5.69
CA LEU A 242 -0.62 9.97 -6.14
C LEU A 242 -0.17 9.38 -7.48
N GLY A 243 -0.85 8.35 -7.97
CA GLY A 243 -0.48 7.65 -9.20
C GLY A 243 0.79 6.80 -9.10
N VAL A 244 1.23 6.47 -7.87
CA VAL A 244 2.42 5.65 -7.66
C VAL A 244 2.14 4.22 -8.08
N ALA A 245 2.98 3.69 -8.97
CA ALA A 245 2.88 2.31 -9.38
C ALA A 245 3.44 1.38 -8.28
N GLU A 246 2.65 0.38 -7.92
CA GLU A 246 3.03 -0.72 -7.02
C GLU A 246 3.68 -0.32 -5.69
N PRO A 247 3.00 0.49 -4.89
CA PRO A 247 3.51 0.88 -3.58
C PRO A 247 3.52 -0.34 -2.64
N VAL A 248 4.55 -0.42 -1.78
CA VAL A 248 4.56 -1.40 -0.70
C VAL A 248 4.03 -0.74 0.57
N ILE A 249 2.87 -1.18 1.05
CA ILE A 249 2.27 -0.69 2.30
C ILE A 249 1.98 -1.90 3.17
N GLN A 250 2.70 -2.02 4.28
CA GLN A 250 2.59 -3.18 5.15
C GLN A 250 2.83 -2.84 6.61
N GLN A 251 2.19 -3.60 7.49
CA GLN A 251 2.39 -3.51 8.92
C GLN A 251 3.80 -3.96 9.30
N GLN A 252 4.41 -3.26 10.25
CA GLN A 252 5.68 -3.63 10.89
C GLN A 252 5.56 -3.52 12.41
N GLY A 253 5.49 -4.66 13.09
CA GLY A 253 5.26 -4.67 14.54
C GLY A 253 3.79 -4.40 14.90
N ALA A 254 3.55 -3.86 16.10
CA ALA A 254 2.20 -3.67 16.65
C ALA A 254 1.54 -2.34 16.21
N ASP A 255 2.36 -1.30 15.97
CA ASP A 255 1.89 0.09 15.84
C ASP A 255 2.53 0.84 14.66
N ARG A 256 3.32 0.16 13.81
CA ARG A 256 4.04 0.81 12.71
C ARG A 256 3.60 0.31 11.35
N ILE A 257 3.69 1.20 10.36
CA ILE A 257 3.39 0.95 8.96
C ILE A 257 4.59 1.40 8.12
N VAL A 258 5.08 0.49 7.28
CA VAL A 258 6.08 0.80 6.25
C VAL A 258 5.34 1.20 4.99
N VAL A 259 5.74 2.33 4.41
CA VAL A 259 5.27 2.81 3.11
C VAL A 259 6.48 3.03 2.21
N GLN A 260 6.55 2.28 1.11
CA GLN A 260 7.58 2.44 0.10
C GLN A 260 6.93 2.89 -1.19
N LEU A 261 7.46 3.96 -1.76
CA LEU A 261 6.94 4.62 -2.96
C LEU A 261 8.03 4.60 -4.05
N PRO A 262 8.12 3.52 -4.83
CA PRO A 262 9.10 3.46 -5.91
C PRO A 262 8.85 4.55 -6.95
N GLY A 263 9.92 5.14 -7.48
CA GLY A 263 9.85 6.17 -8.52
C GLY A 263 9.43 7.57 -8.07
N VAL A 264 8.97 7.75 -6.83
CA VAL A 264 8.59 9.07 -6.29
C VAL A 264 9.84 9.89 -5.99
N GLN A 265 9.91 11.09 -6.56
CA GLN A 265 11.03 12.03 -6.37
C GLN A 265 10.67 13.19 -5.43
N ASP A 266 9.41 13.63 -5.42
CA ASP A 266 8.94 14.68 -4.51
C ASP A 266 8.50 14.11 -3.17
N THR A 267 9.46 14.09 -2.23
CA THR A 267 9.23 13.60 -0.86
C THR A 267 8.33 14.53 -0.06
N ALA A 268 8.37 15.84 -0.34
CA ALA A 268 7.58 16.82 0.39
C ALA A 268 6.09 16.69 0.07
N GLU A 269 5.74 16.47 -1.20
CA GLU A 269 4.38 16.21 -1.61
C GLU A 269 3.86 14.87 -1.06
N ALA A 270 4.66 13.81 -1.14
CA ALA A 270 4.32 12.51 -0.57
C ALA A 270 4.06 12.61 0.94
N LYS A 271 4.93 13.28 1.70
CA LYS A 271 4.73 13.53 3.13
C LYS A 271 3.44 14.26 3.42
N ARG A 272 3.17 15.32 2.67
CA ARG A 272 1.96 16.13 2.86
C ARG A 272 0.70 15.32 2.66
N ILE A 273 0.66 14.44 1.65
CA ILE A 273 -0.52 13.64 1.35
C ILE A 273 -0.66 12.47 2.33
N LEU A 274 0.42 11.75 2.64
CA LEU A 274 0.40 10.61 3.55
C LEU A 274 0.14 11.03 5.00
N GLY A 275 0.78 12.10 5.45
CA GLY A 275 0.69 12.60 6.83
C GLY A 275 -0.54 13.45 7.14
N ALA A 276 -1.31 13.86 6.13
CA ALA A 276 -2.46 14.70 6.35
C ALA A 276 -3.55 13.96 7.15
N THR A 277 -3.97 14.54 8.26
CA THR A 277 -5.03 14.00 9.14
C THR A 277 -6.32 14.79 9.00
N ALA A 278 -6.56 15.33 7.81
CA ALA A 278 -7.71 16.18 7.57
C ALA A 278 -9.01 15.38 7.42
N THR A 279 -10.03 15.79 8.14
CA THR A 279 -11.42 15.31 7.99
C THR A 279 -12.38 16.49 8.00
N LEU A 280 -13.61 16.26 7.52
CA LEU A 280 -14.69 17.25 7.60
C LEU A 280 -15.79 16.76 8.53
N GLU A 281 -16.38 17.73 9.24
CA GLU A 281 -17.62 17.52 9.97
C GLU A 281 -18.65 18.57 9.53
N TYR A 282 -19.87 18.11 9.34
CA TYR A 282 -21.01 18.96 9.04
C TYR A 282 -21.82 19.18 10.30
N ARG A 283 -21.98 20.46 10.72
CA ARG A 283 -22.63 20.84 11.97
C ARG A 283 -23.65 21.96 11.77
N ALA A 284 -24.74 21.95 12.54
CA ALA A 284 -25.70 23.04 12.55
C ALA A 284 -25.11 24.29 13.22
N VAL A 285 -25.41 25.47 12.70
CA VAL A 285 -25.11 26.74 13.38
C VAL A 285 -26.16 26.98 14.48
N ASP A 286 -25.69 27.38 15.64
CA ASP A 286 -26.56 27.80 16.73
C ASP A 286 -27.04 29.24 16.47
N GLU A 287 -28.25 29.37 15.95
CA GLU A 287 -28.86 30.65 15.60
C GLU A 287 -29.51 31.34 16.82
N GLN A 288 -29.60 30.64 17.97
CA GLN A 288 -30.33 31.14 19.16
C GLN A 288 -29.43 31.92 20.11
N ASN A 289 -28.12 31.67 20.07
CA ASN A 289 -27.15 32.24 20.97
C ASN A 289 -26.14 33.13 20.25
N ASP A 290 -25.75 34.25 20.91
CA ASP A 290 -24.76 35.19 20.34
C ASP A 290 -23.33 34.62 20.51
N PRO A 291 -22.60 34.32 19.39
CA PRO A 291 -21.26 33.81 19.46
C PRO A 291 -20.24 34.82 20.02
N PHE A 292 -20.44 36.12 19.83
CA PHE A 292 -19.57 37.16 20.38
C PHE A 292 -19.72 37.31 21.89
N GLU A 293 -20.93 37.18 22.40
CA GLU A 293 -21.15 37.15 23.83
C GLU A 293 -20.54 35.90 24.49
N ALA A 294 -20.74 34.73 23.88
CA ALA A 294 -20.12 33.49 24.32
C ALA A 294 -18.57 33.56 24.35
N ALA A 295 -17.97 34.16 23.32
CA ALA A 295 -16.50 34.36 23.25
C ALA A 295 -16.00 35.32 24.33
N ARG A 296 -16.75 36.39 24.61
CA ARG A 296 -16.39 37.41 25.60
C ARG A 296 -16.55 36.92 27.04
N THR A 297 -17.65 36.21 27.34
CA THR A 297 -18.02 35.80 28.70
C THR A 297 -17.49 34.41 29.08
N GLY A 298 -17.07 33.60 28.10
CA GLY A 298 -16.70 32.20 28.30
C GLY A 298 -17.90 31.28 28.60
N ARG A 299 -19.12 31.80 28.57
CA ARG A 299 -20.35 31.01 28.81
C ARG A 299 -20.85 30.41 27.51
N ILE A 300 -20.48 29.18 27.26
CA ILE A 300 -20.90 28.43 26.07
C ILE A 300 -22.13 27.60 26.43
N PRO A 301 -23.21 27.62 25.61
CA PRO A 301 -24.39 26.78 25.84
C PRO A 301 -24.00 25.30 25.85
N PRO A 302 -24.59 24.44 26.69
CA PRO A 302 -24.20 23.04 26.86
C PRO A 302 -24.26 22.21 25.57
N GLN A 303 -25.17 22.58 24.66
CA GLN A 303 -25.38 21.88 23.38
C GLN A 303 -24.51 22.42 22.24
N SER A 304 -23.78 23.52 22.46
CA SER A 304 -23.00 24.21 21.48
C SER A 304 -21.50 24.17 21.83
N LYS A 305 -20.65 24.38 20.83
CA LYS A 305 -19.21 24.56 20.97
C LYS A 305 -18.81 25.81 20.20
N LEU A 306 -17.89 26.57 20.75
CA LEU A 306 -17.38 27.79 20.14
C LEU A 306 -16.25 27.43 19.18
N TYR A 307 -16.35 27.90 17.95
CA TYR A 307 -15.38 27.80 16.89
C TYR A 307 -14.95 29.17 16.40
N THR A 308 -13.93 29.21 15.57
CA THR A 308 -13.46 30.41 14.89
C THR A 308 -13.48 30.17 13.39
N ASP A 309 -14.02 31.13 12.62
CA ASP A 309 -13.94 31.08 11.17
C ASP A 309 -12.55 31.54 10.69
N ARG A 310 -12.29 31.43 9.37
CA ARG A 310 -11.03 31.85 8.75
C ARG A 310 -10.72 33.34 8.90
N GLN A 311 -11.74 34.16 9.10
CA GLN A 311 -11.61 35.60 9.30
C GLN A 311 -11.38 35.98 10.77
N GLY A 312 -11.34 34.99 11.68
CA GLY A 312 -11.16 35.19 13.11
C GLY A 312 -12.45 35.48 13.88
N ASN A 313 -13.64 35.39 13.24
CA ASN A 313 -14.90 35.63 13.91
C ASN A 313 -15.35 34.40 14.70
N PRO A 314 -15.89 34.58 15.92
CA PRO A 314 -16.44 33.47 16.68
C PRO A 314 -17.74 32.98 16.06
N ILE A 315 -17.96 31.67 16.07
CA ILE A 315 -19.20 31.02 15.64
C ILE A 315 -19.57 29.89 16.59
N LEU A 316 -20.84 29.81 16.96
CA LEU A 316 -21.38 28.72 17.78
C LEU A 316 -21.97 27.64 16.89
N LEU A 317 -21.49 26.42 17.05
CA LEU A 317 -21.98 25.25 16.32
C LEU A 317 -22.54 24.21 17.30
N SER A 318 -23.55 23.48 16.87
CA SER A 318 -24.09 22.35 17.61
C SER A 318 -23.01 21.29 17.84
N ARG A 319 -22.99 20.71 19.05
CA ARG A 319 -22.12 19.57 19.36
C ARG A 319 -22.51 18.32 18.55
N ARG A 320 -23.82 18.22 18.20
CA ARG A 320 -24.31 17.11 17.38
C ARG A 320 -23.83 17.27 15.96
N MET A 321 -23.12 16.26 15.48
CA MET A 321 -22.61 16.14 14.11
C MET A 321 -23.72 15.60 13.20
N ILE A 322 -23.88 16.19 12.01
CA ILE A 322 -24.85 15.76 10.99
C ILE A 322 -24.22 14.61 10.17
N ALA A 323 -23.03 14.84 9.64
CA ALA A 323 -22.23 13.87 8.91
C ALA A 323 -20.74 14.14 9.11
N SER A 324 -19.91 13.10 8.97
CA SER A 324 -18.44 13.17 9.08
C SER A 324 -17.76 12.78 7.77
N GLY A 325 -16.45 12.93 7.73
CA GLY A 325 -15.61 12.43 6.66
C GLY A 325 -15.77 10.94 6.37
N ASP A 326 -16.12 10.14 7.38
CA ASP A 326 -16.34 8.70 7.23
C ASP A 326 -17.59 8.36 6.41
N ASN A 327 -18.53 9.29 6.33
CA ASN A 327 -19.72 9.15 5.50
C ASN A 327 -19.51 9.58 4.03
N LEU A 328 -18.30 10.00 3.67
CA LEU A 328 -17.97 10.44 2.32
C LEU A 328 -17.61 9.25 1.43
N THR A 329 -18.27 9.14 0.29
CA THR A 329 -17.96 8.12 -0.73
C THR A 329 -17.19 8.71 -1.92
N SER A 330 -17.35 10.00 -2.19
CA SER A 330 -16.64 10.69 -3.26
C SER A 330 -16.54 12.19 -2.97
N ALA A 331 -15.44 12.79 -3.42
CA ALA A 331 -15.25 14.23 -3.40
C ALA A 331 -14.54 14.67 -4.69
N ALA A 332 -14.99 15.74 -5.31
CA ALA A 332 -14.41 16.25 -6.55
C ALA A 332 -14.27 17.77 -6.49
N ALA A 333 -13.08 18.28 -6.79
CA ALA A 333 -12.89 19.71 -6.96
C ALA A 333 -13.56 20.21 -8.25
N GLY A 334 -14.05 21.44 -8.21
CA GLY A 334 -14.70 22.07 -9.33
C GLY A 334 -14.81 23.58 -9.14
N PHE A 335 -15.59 24.19 -10.01
CA PHE A 335 -15.93 25.60 -9.88
C PHE A 335 -17.43 25.75 -9.85
N ASP A 336 -17.91 26.62 -8.98
CA ASP A 336 -19.32 26.98 -8.95
C ASP A 336 -19.71 27.72 -10.22
N GLN A 337 -20.74 27.24 -10.90
CA GLN A 337 -21.14 27.77 -12.21
C GLN A 337 -21.67 29.22 -12.15
N GLN A 338 -22.13 29.68 -10.98
CA GLN A 338 -22.70 31.01 -10.82
C GLN A 338 -21.67 32.04 -10.34
N SER A 339 -20.80 31.65 -9.40
CA SER A 339 -19.81 32.56 -8.81
C SER A 339 -18.41 32.42 -9.40
N GLY A 340 -18.13 31.34 -10.14
CA GLY A 340 -16.77 31.01 -10.62
C GLY A 340 -15.81 30.65 -9.48
N SER A 341 -16.28 30.54 -8.24
CA SER A 341 -15.45 30.24 -7.07
C SER A 341 -15.11 28.74 -6.99
N PRO A 342 -13.92 28.38 -6.51
CA PRO A 342 -13.57 26.99 -6.28
C PRO A 342 -14.54 26.33 -5.32
N ASN A 343 -14.96 25.10 -5.64
CA ASN A 343 -15.83 24.29 -4.79
C ASN A 343 -15.34 22.84 -4.71
N VAL A 344 -15.89 22.08 -3.75
CA VAL A 344 -15.76 20.63 -3.68
C VAL A 344 -17.15 20.03 -3.68
N SER A 345 -17.46 19.24 -4.71
CA SER A 345 -18.67 18.43 -4.76
C SER A 345 -18.46 17.17 -3.93
N VAL A 346 -19.38 16.89 -3.04
CA VAL A 346 -19.31 15.80 -2.06
C VAL A 346 -20.46 14.85 -2.27
N THR A 347 -20.18 13.54 -2.20
CA THR A 347 -21.20 12.48 -2.23
C THR A 347 -21.10 11.67 -0.93
N LEU A 348 -22.24 11.50 -0.23
CA LEU A 348 -22.34 10.73 1.00
C LEU A 348 -22.79 9.29 0.76
N ASP A 349 -22.46 8.41 1.71
CA ASP A 349 -23.03 7.06 1.82
C ASP A 349 -24.53 7.10 2.20
N ALA A 350 -25.15 5.93 2.31
CA ALA A 350 -26.59 5.84 2.61
C ALA A 350 -26.95 6.37 4.02
N ILE A 351 -26.03 6.22 4.99
CA ILE A 351 -26.23 6.65 6.37
C ILE A 351 -26.10 8.16 6.48
N GLY A 352 -24.99 8.71 5.96
CA GLY A 352 -24.76 10.16 5.94
C GLY A 352 -25.81 10.89 5.11
N ALA A 353 -26.22 10.35 3.96
CA ALA A 353 -27.27 10.91 3.13
C ALA A 353 -28.62 10.99 3.85
N ARG A 354 -28.99 9.96 4.61
CA ARG A 354 -30.23 9.95 5.40
C ARG A 354 -30.20 11.02 6.49
N ARG A 355 -29.13 11.08 7.27
CA ARG A 355 -28.97 12.09 8.33
C ARG A 355 -28.95 13.52 7.76
N MET A 356 -28.28 13.71 6.62
CA MET A 356 -28.22 15.00 5.94
C MET A 356 -29.60 15.42 5.43
N LEU A 357 -30.36 14.52 4.82
CA LEU A 357 -31.72 14.78 4.35
C LEU A 357 -32.67 15.10 5.50
N GLU A 358 -32.63 14.32 6.58
CA GLU A 358 -33.45 14.57 7.79
C GLU A 358 -33.15 15.96 8.33
N PHE A 359 -31.89 16.29 8.56
CA PHE A 359 -31.47 17.60 9.04
C PHE A 359 -31.92 18.74 8.12
N THR A 360 -31.62 18.64 6.82
CA THR A 360 -31.88 19.70 5.84
C THR A 360 -33.38 19.89 5.59
N SER A 361 -34.20 18.85 5.74
CA SER A 361 -35.66 18.95 5.65
C SER A 361 -36.27 19.75 6.77
N GLU A 362 -35.72 19.65 7.98
CA GLU A 362 -36.20 20.37 9.17
C GLU A 362 -35.59 21.78 9.30
N ASN A 363 -34.48 22.06 8.62
CA ASN A 363 -33.69 23.26 8.82
C ASN A 363 -33.53 24.11 7.55
N VAL A 364 -34.51 24.11 6.65
CA VAL A 364 -34.52 25.03 5.49
C VAL A 364 -34.54 26.47 5.98
N GLY A 365 -33.62 27.28 5.45
CA GLY A 365 -33.42 28.68 5.86
C GLY A 365 -32.40 28.88 6.99
N ASN A 366 -32.05 27.83 7.73
CA ASN A 366 -31.00 27.85 8.75
C ASN A 366 -29.63 27.65 8.16
N ARG A 367 -28.56 27.99 8.91
CA ARG A 367 -27.18 27.83 8.46
C ARG A 367 -26.60 26.50 8.92
N MET A 368 -25.79 25.92 8.04
CA MET A 368 -24.94 24.75 8.29
C MET A 368 -23.49 25.15 8.07
N ALA A 369 -22.60 24.68 8.92
CA ALA A 369 -21.17 24.91 8.85
C ALA A 369 -20.42 23.63 8.49
N VAL A 370 -19.34 23.81 7.73
CA VAL A 370 -18.36 22.78 7.45
C VAL A 370 -17.12 23.07 8.30
N VAL A 371 -16.80 22.14 9.18
CA VAL A 371 -15.64 22.22 10.07
C VAL A 371 -14.54 21.34 9.49
N PHE A 372 -13.42 21.93 9.18
CA PHE A 372 -12.20 21.24 8.81
C PHE A 372 -11.42 20.92 10.08
N ILE A 373 -11.09 19.65 10.24
CA ILE A 373 -10.37 19.14 11.39
C ILE A 373 -9.03 18.59 10.90
N GLU A 374 -7.97 19.13 11.44
CA GLU A 374 -6.61 18.69 11.15
C GLU A 374 -5.86 18.44 12.45
N GLN A 375 -5.09 17.37 12.48
CA GLN A 375 -4.15 17.15 13.58
C GLN A 375 -2.77 17.66 13.14
N ARG A 376 -2.26 18.66 13.85
CA ARG A 376 -0.93 19.22 13.61
C ARG A 376 0.03 18.80 14.73
N PRO A 377 1.19 18.24 14.39
CA PRO A 377 2.20 18.00 15.39
C PRO A 377 2.74 19.35 15.91
N VAL A 378 2.67 19.56 17.21
CA VAL A 378 3.22 20.73 17.89
C VAL A 378 4.34 20.25 18.80
N THR A 379 5.54 20.77 18.59
CA THR A 379 6.66 20.49 19.49
C THR A 379 6.61 21.48 20.67
N ARG A 380 6.47 20.96 21.87
CA ARG A 380 6.51 21.73 23.11
C ARG A 380 7.74 21.34 23.90
N GLU A 381 8.49 22.32 24.36
CA GLU A 381 9.61 22.10 25.26
C GLU A 381 9.10 22.08 26.70
N VAL A 382 9.22 20.93 27.38
CA VAL A 382 8.86 20.75 28.78
C VAL A 382 10.10 20.19 29.48
N ASP A 383 10.57 20.91 30.47
CA ASP A 383 11.77 20.55 31.29
C ASP A 383 13.05 20.26 30.47
N GLY A 384 13.23 20.93 29.30
CA GLY A 384 14.38 20.73 28.42
C GLY A 384 14.26 19.54 27.46
N GLU A 385 13.19 18.79 27.51
CA GLU A 385 12.87 17.76 26.53
C GLU A 385 11.83 18.28 25.52
N GLN A 386 12.09 18.01 24.25
CA GLN A 386 11.14 18.32 23.17
C GLN A 386 10.07 17.22 23.11
N ILE A 387 8.92 17.50 23.70
CA ILE A 387 7.75 16.62 23.60
C ILE A 387 6.96 17.04 22.37
N ARG A 388 6.73 16.09 21.45
CA ARG A 388 5.83 16.26 20.32
C ARG A 388 4.43 15.83 20.73
N GLU A 389 3.50 16.77 20.69
CA GLU A 389 2.08 16.50 20.92
C GLU A 389 1.30 16.75 19.62
N SER A 390 0.31 15.89 19.35
CA SER A 390 -0.63 16.12 18.25
C SER A 390 -1.74 17.05 18.74
N ARG A 391 -1.85 18.23 18.15
CA ARG A 391 -2.89 19.19 18.46
C ARG A 391 -3.99 19.14 17.40
N ARG A 392 -5.21 18.84 17.81
CA ARG A 392 -6.41 18.94 16.98
C ARG A 392 -6.73 20.41 16.73
N VAL A 393 -6.66 20.83 15.47
CA VAL A 393 -7.02 22.17 15.00
C VAL A 393 -8.35 22.05 14.28
N GLU A 394 -9.34 22.78 14.73
CA GLU A 394 -10.69 22.77 14.17
C GLU A 394 -10.98 24.18 13.61
N GLU A 395 -11.26 24.26 12.33
CA GLU A 395 -11.48 25.52 11.61
C GLU A 395 -12.78 25.44 10.82
N VAL A 396 -13.62 26.48 10.93
CA VAL A 396 -14.83 26.57 10.10
C VAL A 396 -14.44 27.11 8.72
N ILE A 397 -14.50 26.25 7.70
CA ILE A 397 -14.09 26.59 6.34
C ILE A 397 -15.22 27.15 5.48
N SER A 398 -16.47 26.83 5.84
CA SER A 398 -17.64 27.31 5.10
C SER A 398 -18.87 27.35 6.01
N VAL A 399 -19.68 28.38 5.81
CA VAL A 399 -21.01 28.51 6.42
C VAL A 399 -22.00 28.84 5.31
N ALA A 400 -22.96 27.94 5.10
CA ALA A 400 -23.94 28.06 4.04
C ALA A 400 -25.38 27.94 4.56
N VAL A 401 -26.30 28.65 3.93
CA VAL A 401 -27.75 28.54 4.23
C VAL A 401 -28.29 27.32 3.48
N VAL A 402 -29.05 26.48 4.18
CA VAL A 402 -29.80 25.36 3.60
C VAL A 402 -30.93 25.93 2.76
N ARG A 403 -30.83 25.95 1.45
CA ARG A 403 -31.86 26.52 0.55
C ARG A 403 -32.98 25.56 0.26
N GLU A 404 -32.68 24.28 0.17
CA GLU A 404 -33.61 23.18 -0.10
C GLU A 404 -33.13 21.91 0.59
N PRO A 405 -34.02 20.92 0.82
CA PRO A 405 -33.59 19.63 1.35
C PRO A 405 -32.67 18.92 0.38
N PHE A 406 -31.54 18.43 0.88
CA PHE A 406 -30.61 17.60 0.12
C PHE A 406 -30.05 16.48 0.98
N GLY A 407 -29.65 15.40 0.37
CA GLY A 407 -29.14 14.23 1.09
C GLY A 407 -27.78 13.77 0.56
N ARG A 408 -27.79 13.15 -0.62
CA ARG A 408 -26.64 12.38 -1.08
C ARG A 408 -25.52 13.22 -1.69
N GLN A 409 -25.86 14.27 -2.42
CA GLN A 409 -24.89 15.11 -3.15
C GLN A 409 -25.09 16.57 -2.82
N PHE A 410 -24.02 17.27 -2.60
CA PHE A 410 -24.01 18.72 -2.39
C PHE A 410 -22.61 19.30 -2.65
N GLN A 411 -22.49 20.61 -2.66
CA GLN A 411 -21.25 21.32 -2.93
C GLN A 411 -20.84 22.15 -1.70
N THR A 412 -19.54 22.07 -1.37
CA THR A 412 -18.93 22.93 -0.36
C THR A 412 -18.21 24.06 -1.08
N THR A 413 -18.66 25.29 -0.88
CA THR A 413 -18.09 26.52 -1.46
C THR A 413 -17.32 27.29 -0.38
N GLY A 414 -16.66 28.41 -0.77
CA GLY A 414 -15.91 29.26 0.17
C GLY A 414 -14.44 28.84 0.32
N LEU A 415 -13.90 28.10 -0.66
CA LEU A 415 -12.49 27.73 -0.72
C LEU A 415 -11.69 28.85 -1.41
N GLU A 416 -10.50 29.15 -0.87
CA GLU A 416 -9.70 30.31 -1.32
C GLU A 416 -9.04 30.12 -2.70
N SER A 417 -8.74 28.87 -3.07
CA SER A 417 -8.03 28.57 -4.31
C SER A 417 -8.43 27.24 -4.92
N ALA A 418 -8.29 27.10 -6.24
CA ALA A 418 -8.48 25.85 -6.96
C ALA A 418 -7.55 24.75 -6.43
N ARG A 419 -6.28 25.09 -6.11
CA ARG A 419 -5.34 24.16 -5.52
C ARG A 419 -5.80 23.67 -4.13
N GLY A 420 -6.35 24.55 -3.30
CA GLY A 420 -6.93 24.20 -2.00
C GLY A 420 -8.15 23.29 -2.14
N ALA A 421 -9.00 23.54 -3.13
CA ALA A 421 -10.14 22.69 -3.45
C ALA A 421 -9.70 21.29 -3.91
N SER A 422 -8.70 21.22 -4.80
CA SER A 422 -8.15 19.95 -5.30
C SER A 422 -7.50 19.14 -4.18
N GLN A 423 -6.72 19.77 -3.29
CA GLN A 423 -6.13 19.11 -2.13
C GLN A 423 -7.18 18.60 -1.15
N LEU A 424 -8.19 19.41 -0.84
CA LEU A 424 -9.29 19.01 0.02
C LEU A 424 -10.06 17.83 -0.58
N ALA A 425 -10.39 17.88 -1.85
CA ALA A 425 -11.07 16.78 -2.55
C ALA A 425 -10.25 15.48 -2.52
N LEU A 426 -8.93 15.56 -2.73
CA LEU A 426 -8.02 14.42 -2.65
C LEU A 426 -8.01 13.82 -1.24
N LEU A 427 -7.84 14.63 -0.20
CA LEU A 427 -7.84 14.16 1.19
C LEU A 427 -9.17 13.52 1.58
N LEU A 428 -10.28 14.07 1.11
CA LEU A 428 -11.60 13.54 1.38
C LEU A 428 -11.85 12.21 0.66
N ARG A 429 -11.43 12.06 -0.61
CA ARG A 429 -11.52 10.78 -1.34
C ARG A 429 -10.65 9.70 -0.71
N ALA A 430 -9.45 10.06 -0.33
CA ALA A 430 -8.51 9.14 0.26
C ALA A 430 -8.91 8.65 1.66
N GLY A 431 -9.86 9.33 2.30
CA GLY A 431 -10.41 8.98 3.60
C GLY A 431 -9.65 9.56 4.78
N ALA A 432 -10.34 9.62 5.92
CA ALA A 432 -9.76 9.99 7.19
C ALA A 432 -8.88 8.85 7.74
N LEU A 433 -7.83 9.20 8.47
CA LEU A 433 -7.07 8.24 9.25
C LEU A 433 -7.87 7.85 10.50
N ALA A 434 -7.98 6.56 10.78
CA ALA A 434 -8.65 6.07 11.99
C ALA A 434 -7.90 6.46 13.27
N ALA A 435 -6.58 6.59 13.16
CA ALA A 435 -5.71 7.13 14.19
C ALA A 435 -4.63 8.00 13.56
N PRO A 436 -4.18 9.07 14.24
CA PRO A 436 -3.07 9.88 13.77
C PRO A 436 -1.81 9.04 13.56
N MET A 437 -0.96 9.47 12.61
CA MET A 437 0.30 8.80 12.35
C MET A 437 1.43 9.83 12.23
N GLU A 438 2.61 9.45 12.70
CA GLU A 438 3.83 10.23 12.56
C GLU A 438 4.86 9.49 11.70
N ILE A 439 5.58 10.23 10.87
CA ILE A 439 6.72 9.69 10.13
C ILE A 439 7.92 9.70 11.08
N ILE A 440 8.34 8.50 11.52
CA ILE A 440 9.48 8.34 12.45
C ILE A 440 10.79 8.09 11.70
N GLU A 441 10.74 7.57 10.49
CA GLU A 441 11.91 7.40 9.63
C GLU A 441 11.55 7.76 8.19
N GLU A 442 12.46 8.46 7.54
CA GLU A 442 12.41 8.77 6.12
C GLU A 442 13.75 8.44 5.50
N ARG A 443 13.69 7.68 4.41
CA ARG A 443 14.85 7.36 3.61
C ARG A 443 14.52 7.57 2.14
N THR A 444 15.29 8.40 1.46
CA THR A 444 15.18 8.62 0.03
C THR A 444 16.30 7.89 -0.69
N VAL A 445 15.93 7.09 -1.68
CA VAL A 445 16.88 6.42 -2.58
C VAL A 445 16.82 7.16 -3.92
N GLY A 446 17.90 7.83 -4.29
CA GLY A 446 17.98 8.53 -5.56
C GLY A 446 17.93 7.57 -6.75
N PRO A 447 17.36 7.96 -7.90
CA PRO A 447 17.32 7.11 -9.10
C PRO A 447 18.71 6.70 -9.61
N SER A 448 19.72 7.54 -9.44
CA SER A 448 21.10 7.22 -9.79
C SER A 448 21.68 6.08 -8.95
N LEU A 449 21.40 6.08 -7.63
CA LEU A 449 21.78 4.99 -6.73
C LEU A 449 21.11 3.66 -7.14
N GLY A 450 19.85 3.71 -7.54
CA GLY A 450 19.13 2.55 -8.05
C GLY A 450 19.75 1.99 -9.32
N ALA A 451 20.08 2.86 -10.28
CA ALA A 451 20.76 2.46 -11.53
C ALA A 451 22.14 1.84 -11.27
N ASP A 452 22.94 2.45 -10.38
CA ASP A 452 24.25 1.93 -9.98
C ASP A 452 24.13 0.54 -9.32
N ASN A 453 23.13 0.37 -8.45
CA ASN A 453 22.85 -0.92 -7.80
C ASN A 453 22.45 -2.00 -8.80
N ILE A 454 21.63 -1.66 -9.81
CA ILE A 454 21.26 -2.56 -10.90
C ILE A 454 22.51 -2.96 -11.67
N GLU A 455 23.32 -2.00 -12.10
CA GLU A 455 24.52 -2.28 -12.90
C GLU A 455 25.51 -3.16 -12.13
N GLN A 456 25.82 -2.83 -10.89
CA GLN A 456 26.72 -3.62 -10.04
C GLN A 456 26.14 -5.01 -9.74
N GLY A 457 24.83 -5.10 -9.45
CA GLY A 457 24.13 -6.36 -9.20
C GLY A 457 24.17 -7.27 -10.43
N PHE A 458 23.80 -6.76 -11.60
CA PHE A 458 23.84 -7.52 -12.85
C PHE A 458 25.25 -7.95 -13.24
N ASN A 459 26.23 -7.07 -13.13
CA ASN A 459 27.64 -7.41 -13.41
C ASN A 459 28.12 -8.54 -12.49
N SER A 460 27.77 -8.50 -11.21
CA SER A 460 28.11 -9.57 -10.25
C SER A 460 27.46 -10.90 -10.63
N VAL A 461 26.19 -10.89 -11.03
CA VAL A 461 25.48 -12.10 -11.51
C VAL A 461 26.17 -12.67 -12.76
N ILE A 462 26.48 -11.81 -13.75
CA ILE A 462 27.10 -12.23 -15.02
C ILE A 462 28.47 -12.82 -14.76
N ILE A 463 29.31 -12.16 -13.96
CA ILE A 463 30.65 -12.64 -13.64
C ILE A 463 30.59 -14.00 -12.92
N GLY A 464 29.75 -14.10 -11.87
CA GLY A 464 29.58 -15.35 -11.14
C GLY A 464 29.03 -16.48 -12.01
N PHE A 465 28.04 -16.17 -12.86
CA PHE A 465 27.45 -17.11 -13.80
C PHE A 465 28.49 -17.62 -14.82
N CYS A 466 29.23 -16.72 -15.46
CA CYS A 466 30.27 -17.08 -16.43
C CYS A 466 31.38 -17.94 -15.80
N LEU A 467 31.81 -17.60 -14.57
CA LEU A 467 32.83 -18.37 -13.87
C LEU A 467 32.36 -19.80 -13.60
N VAL A 468 31.11 -19.97 -13.17
CA VAL A 468 30.49 -21.29 -12.96
C VAL A 468 30.39 -22.07 -14.27
N LEU A 469 29.96 -21.43 -15.37
CA LEU A 469 29.88 -22.09 -16.70
C LEU A 469 31.23 -22.62 -17.16
N VAL A 470 32.28 -21.82 -17.01
CA VAL A 470 33.65 -22.20 -17.38
C VAL A 470 34.15 -23.37 -16.53
N LEU A 471 33.99 -23.28 -15.20
CA LEU A 471 34.40 -24.34 -14.28
C LEU A 471 33.70 -25.67 -14.60
N MET A 472 32.39 -25.64 -14.81
CA MET A 472 31.60 -26.84 -15.13
C MET A 472 32.01 -27.44 -16.48
N ALA A 473 32.26 -26.64 -17.51
CA ALA A 473 32.69 -27.10 -18.82
C ALA A 473 34.07 -27.76 -18.77
N ILE A 474 35.01 -27.19 -18.01
CA ILE A 474 36.37 -27.74 -17.88
C ILE A 474 36.36 -29.03 -17.07
N TYR A 475 35.70 -29.07 -15.92
CA TYR A 475 35.77 -30.19 -14.98
C TYR A 475 34.91 -31.38 -15.41
N TYR A 476 33.65 -31.13 -15.86
CA TYR A 476 32.70 -32.18 -16.24
C TYR A 476 32.49 -32.36 -17.74
N LYS A 477 33.23 -31.65 -18.57
CA LYS A 477 33.22 -31.78 -20.04
C LYS A 477 31.79 -31.76 -20.63
N VAL A 478 31.36 -32.88 -21.30
CA VAL A 478 30.02 -32.96 -21.93
C VAL A 478 28.90 -32.87 -20.88
N PHE A 479 29.07 -33.50 -19.73
CA PHE A 479 28.08 -33.37 -18.63
C PHE A 479 28.07 -31.95 -18.08
N GLY A 480 29.21 -31.26 -18.03
CA GLY A 480 29.29 -29.85 -17.67
C GLY A 480 28.53 -28.96 -18.65
N LEU A 481 28.58 -29.19 -19.94
CA LEU A 481 27.77 -28.46 -20.93
C LEU A 481 26.28 -28.72 -20.75
N VAL A 482 25.86 -29.92 -20.35
CA VAL A 482 24.46 -30.23 -20.02
C VAL A 482 24.04 -29.50 -18.78
N ALA A 483 24.90 -29.42 -17.75
CA ALA A 483 24.61 -28.63 -16.55
C ALA A 483 24.52 -27.14 -16.85
N ASN A 484 25.40 -26.61 -17.72
CA ASN A 484 25.35 -25.21 -18.16
C ASN A 484 24.04 -24.88 -18.89
N LEU A 485 23.56 -25.76 -19.74
CA LEU A 485 22.23 -25.60 -20.36
C LEU A 485 21.11 -25.57 -19.31
N ALA A 486 21.16 -26.51 -18.37
CA ALA A 486 20.16 -26.57 -17.29
C ALA A 486 20.22 -25.33 -16.40
N LEU A 487 21.40 -24.80 -16.11
CA LEU A 487 21.59 -23.59 -15.31
C LEU A 487 21.05 -22.35 -16.06
N THR A 488 21.29 -22.22 -17.37
CA THR A 488 20.72 -21.15 -18.19
C THR A 488 19.19 -21.22 -18.18
N VAL A 489 18.63 -22.42 -18.36
CA VAL A 489 17.16 -22.61 -18.28
C VAL A 489 16.63 -22.27 -16.88
N ASN A 490 17.37 -22.60 -15.83
CA ASN A 490 17.00 -22.27 -14.45
C ASN A 490 16.87 -20.75 -14.25
N VAL A 491 17.87 -20.00 -14.70
CA VAL A 491 17.83 -18.51 -14.60
C VAL A 491 16.65 -17.94 -15.37
N VAL A 492 16.39 -18.40 -16.60
CA VAL A 492 15.22 -18.00 -17.39
C VAL A 492 13.92 -18.31 -16.66
N MET A 493 13.82 -19.49 -16.03
CA MET A 493 12.63 -19.86 -15.26
C MET A 493 12.43 -19.02 -14.01
N ILE A 494 13.51 -18.61 -13.32
CA ILE A 494 13.42 -17.72 -12.16
C ILE A 494 12.80 -16.37 -12.59
N PHE A 495 13.35 -15.74 -13.64
CA PHE A 495 12.80 -14.49 -14.17
C PHE A 495 11.35 -14.64 -14.65
N ALA A 496 11.03 -15.74 -15.33
CA ALA A 496 9.67 -16.01 -15.77
C ALA A 496 8.69 -16.11 -14.60
N LEU A 497 9.05 -16.86 -13.55
CA LEU A 497 8.18 -17.02 -12.38
C LEU A 497 8.04 -15.74 -11.57
N LEU A 498 9.12 -14.93 -11.43
CA LEU A 498 9.05 -13.61 -10.81
C LEU A 498 8.09 -12.70 -11.56
N SER A 499 8.17 -12.69 -12.90
CA SER A 499 7.24 -11.92 -13.74
C SER A 499 5.80 -12.42 -13.68
N MET A 500 5.57 -13.74 -13.69
CA MET A 500 4.22 -14.33 -13.61
C MET A 500 3.51 -14.06 -12.29
N ILE A 501 4.26 -13.99 -11.18
CA ILE A 501 3.71 -13.77 -9.84
C ILE A 501 3.62 -12.26 -9.54
N GLY A 502 4.23 -11.40 -10.37
CA GLY A 502 4.36 -9.96 -10.08
C GLY A 502 5.22 -9.71 -8.84
N ALA A 503 6.25 -10.53 -8.62
CA ALA A 503 7.10 -10.40 -7.44
C ALA A 503 8.07 -9.24 -7.59
N THR A 504 8.22 -8.45 -6.51
CA THR A 504 9.14 -7.31 -6.48
C THR A 504 10.60 -7.78 -6.32
N LEU A 505 11.43 -7.47 -7.30
CA LEU A 505 12.88 -7.73 -7.24
C LEU A 505 13.55 -6.61 -6.43
N THR A 506 14.26 -7.01 -5.37
CA THR A 506 15.04 -6.11 -4.50
C THR A 506 16.53 -6.44 -4.62
N LEU A 507 17.41 -5.57 -4.09
CA LEU A 507 18.85 -5.84 -4.08
C LEU A 507 19.20 -7.17 -3.36
N PRO A 508 18.64 -7.49 -2.17
CA PRO A 508 18.77 -8.82 -1.59
C PRO A 508 18.15 -9.93 -2.46
N GLY A 509 17.10 -9.63 -3.24
CA GLY A 509 16.53 -10.57 -4.22
C GLY A 509 17.52 -10.94 -5.30
N ILE A 510 18.31 -9.98 -5.83
CA ILE A 510 19.43 -10.26 -6.76
C ILE A 510 20.47 -11.16 -6.09
N ALA A 511 20.84 -10.90 -4.83
CA ALA A 511 21.74 -11.77 -4.08
C ALA A 511 21.18 -13.20 -3.94
N GLY A 512 19.85 -13.34 -3.77
CA GLY A 512 19.13 -14.61 -3.79
C GLY A 512 19.27 -15.35 -5.12
N ILE A 513 19.21 -14.65 -6.26
CA ILE A 513 19.44 -15.24 -7.58
C ILE A 513 20.88 -15.76 -7.69
N VAL A 514 21.89 -14.97 -7.29
CA VAL A 514 23.29 -15.38 -7.29
C VAL A 514 23.52 -16.64 -6.45
N LEU A 515 22.95 -16.65 -5.23
CA LEU A 515 23.02 -17.81 -4.35
C LEU A 515 22.37 -19.06 -4.99
N THR A 516 21.21 -18.87 -5.61
CA THR A 516 20.48 -19.96 -6.29
C THR A 516 21.27 -20.52 -7.48
N VAL A 517 21.95 -19.69 -8.25
CA VAL A 517 22.86 -20.12 -9.34
C VAL A 517 23.93 -21.05 -8.79
N GLY A 518 24.54 -20.70 -7.64
CA GLY A 518 25.50 -21.56 -6.95
C GLY A 518 24.91 -22.91 -6.53
N MET A 519 23.75 -22.89 -5.88
CA MET A 519 23.06 -24.11 -5.41
C MET A 519 22.53 -24.99 -6.57
N ALA A 520 22.14 -24.38 -7.68
CA ALA A 520 21.65 -25.13 -8.85
C ALA A 520 22.75 -25.99 -9.48
N VAL A 521 24.00 -25.55 -9.39
CA VAL A 521 25.17 -26.33 -9.85
C VAL A 521 25.41 -27.51 -8.92
N ASP A 522 25.27 -27.35 -7.61
CA ASP A 522 25.57 -28.39 -6.62
C ASP A 522 24.73 -29.66 -6.87
N ALA A 523 23.44 -29.50 -7.18
CA ALA A 523 22.59 -30.64 -7.54
C ALA A 523 23.11 -31.41 -8.73
N ASN A 524 23.64 -30.74 -9.76
CA ASN A 524 24.23 -31.37 -10.93
C ASN A 524 25.56 -32.06 -10.59
N VAL A 525 26.40 -31.42 -9.78
CA VAL A 525 27.65 -31.99 -9.27
C VAL A 525 27.40 -33.28 -8.51
N LEU A 526 26.46 -33.30 -7.60
CA LEU A 526 26.08 -34.50 -6.84
C LEU A 526 25.65 -35.65 -7.75
N ILE A 527 24.86 -35.38 -8.78
CA ILE A 527 24.43 -36.36 -9.77
C ILE A 527 25.66 -36.90 -10.53
N PHE A 528 26.55 -36.02 -10.98
CA PHE A 528 27.71 -36.42 -11.82
C PHE A 528 28.75 -37.18 -11.01
N GLU A 529 29.04 -36.75 -9.79
CA GLU A 529 29.96 -37.52 -8.93
C GLU A 529 29.38 -38.90 -8.57
N ARG A 530 28.06 -38.99 -8.35
CA ARG A 530 27.41 -40.29 -8.14
C ARG A 530 27.48 -41.18 -9.37
N ILE A 531 27.36 -40.62 -10.58
CA ILE A 531 27.58 -41.39 -11.82
C ILE A 531 29.03 -41.89 -11.90
N LYS A 532 30.04 -41.06 -11.56
CA LYS A 532 31.44 -41.47 -11.50
C LYS A 532 31.69 -42.60 -10.49
N GLU A 533 31.10 -42.53 -9.32
CA GLU A 533 31.17 -43.58 -8.30
C GLU A 533 30.59 -44.89 -8.82
N GLU A 534 29.41 -44.89 -9.42
CA GLU A 534 28.78 -46.09 -10.00
C GLU A 534 29.63 -46.70 -11.13
N MET A 535 30.33 -45.86 -11.91
CA MET A 535 31.28 -46.35 -12.93
C MET A 535 32.52 -46.98 -12.31
N ARG A 536 33.06 -46.42 -11.21
CA ARG A 536 34.20 -46.99 -10.47
C ARG A 536 33.86 -48.35 -9.83
N LEU A 537 32.56 -48.56 -9.50
CA LEU A 537 32.05 -49.85 -8.99
C LEU A 537 31.88 -50.91 -10.09
N GLY A 538 32.23 -50.58 -11.36
CA GLY A 538 32.19 -51.52 -12.50
C GLY A 538 30.83 -51.60 -13.20
N ASN A 539 29.90 -50.72 -12.88
CA ASN A 539 28.62 -50.66 -13.57
C ASN A 539 28.76 -50.17 -15.00
N SER A 540 27.91 -50.64 -15.91
CA SER A 540 27.89 -50.11 -17.28
C SER A 540 27.53 -48.62 -17.32
N PRO A 541 28.05 -47.85 -18.30
CA PRO A 541 27.79 -46.41 -18.39
C PRO A 541 26.31 -46.02 -18.32
N GLN A 542 25.45 -46.78 -18.97
CA GLN A 542 24.01 -46.53 -18.97
C GLN A 542 23.32 -46.88 -17.61
N SER A 543 23.83 -47.91 -16.91
CA SER A 543 23.39 -48.26 -15.57
C SER A 543 23.83 -47.19 -14.57
N SER A 544 25.09 -46.73 -14.70
CA SER A 544 25.67 -45.69 -13.85
C SER A 544 24.89 -44.37 -13.94
N ILE A 545 24.50 -43.94 -15.16
CA ILE A 545 23.63 -42.76 -15.34
C ILE A 545 22.33 -42.95 -14.58
N ARG A 546 21.66 -44.08 -14.75
CA ARG A 546 20.39 -44.34 -14.07
C ARG A 546 20.55 -44.32 -12.57
N ALA A 547 21.50 -45.08 -12.03
CA ALA A 547 21.76 -45.19 -10.60
C ALA A 547 22.18 -43.84 -10.00
N GLY A 548 22.97 -43.04 -10.71
CA GLY A 548 23.38 -41.71 -10.28
C GLY A 548 22.21 -40.78 -10.05
N TYR A 549 21.28 -40.67 -11.01
CA TYR A 549 20.07 -39.87 -10.84
C TYR A 549 19.14 -40.40 -9.73
N GLU A 550 18.96 -41.72 -9.61
CA GLU A 550 18.05 -42.32 -8.61
C GLU A 550 18.61 -42.19 -7.19
N LYS A 551 19.91 -42.36 -6.99
CA LYS A 551 20.57 -42.28 -5.68
C LYS A 551 20.83 -40.83 -5.23
N ALA A 552 21.17 -39.93 -6.16
CA ALA A 552 21.36 -38.52 -5.82
C ALA A 552 20.04 -37.81 -5.47
N PHE A 553 18.92 -38.30 -5.97
CA PHE A 553 17.62 -37.65 -5.79
C PHE A 553 17.26 -37.42 -4.33
N SER A 554 17.42 -38.41 -3.44
CA SER A 554 17.08 -38.27 -2.02
C SER A 554 17.93 -37.20 -1.35
N THR A 555 19.24 -37.19 -1.59
CA THR A 555 20.15 -36.21 -1.00
C THR A 555 19.83 -34.79 -1.49
N ILE A 556 19.55 -34.62 -2.79
CA ILE A 556 19.17 -33.34 -3.39
C ILE A 556 17.83 -32.87 -2.82
N ALA A 557 16.85 -33.77 -2.70
CA ALA A 557 15.54 -33.44 -2.16
C ALA A 557 15.63 -33.01 -0.68
N ASP A 558 16.36 -33.76 0.13
CA ASP A 558 16.51 -33.48 1.57
C ASP A 558 17.18 -32.11 1.81
N ALA A 559 18.27 -31.82 1.11
CA ALA A 559 18.97 -30.54 1.22
C ALA A 559 18.11 -29.34 0.76
N ASN A 560 17.42 -29.49 -0.37
CA ASN A 560 16.60 -28.43 -0.92
C ASN A 560 15.30 -28.19 -0.13
N VAL A 561 14.67 -29.24 0.39
CA VAL A 561 13.48 -29.12 1.26
C VAL A 561 13.82 -28.37 2.55
N THR A 562 14.97 -28.67 3.18
CA THR A 562 15.43 -27.97 4.37
C THR A 562 15.64 -26.47 4.10
N THR A 563 16.30 -26.13 2.98
CA THR A 563 16.54 -24.75 2.59
C THR A 563 15.22 -24.03 2.20
N LEU A 564 14.30 -24.75 1.55
CA LEU A 564 12.99 -24.21 1.20
C LEU A 564 12.15 -23.89 2.44
N ILE A 565 12.20 -24.72 3.48
CA ILE A 565 11.54 -24.44 4.77
C ILE A 565 12.10 -23.14 5.37
N ALA A 566 13.42 -22.98 5.40
CA ALA A 566 14.05 -21.75 5.88
C ALA A 566 13.62 -20.53 5.05
N ALA A 567 13.56 -20.65 3.72
CA ALA A 567 13.10 -19.58 2.84
C ALA A 567 11.63 -19.22 3.08
N LEU A 568 10.75 -20.22 3.31
CA LEU A 568 9.34 -19.99 3.63
C LEU A 568 9.17 -19.28 4.99
N VAL A 569 9.97 -19.64 5.99
CA VAL A 569 9.97 -18.94 7.29
C VAL A 569 10.40 -17.48 7.10
N LEU A 570 11.46 -17.23 6.31
CA LEU A 570 11.87 -15.85 5.97
C LEU A 570 10.79 -15.09 5.20
N PHE A 571 10.02 -15.76 4.35
CA PHE A 571 8.89 -15.14 3.65
C PHE A 571 7.75 -14.77 4.60
N MET A 572 7.43 -15.62 5.58
CA MET A 572 6.34 -15.38 6.52
C MET A 572 6.67 -14.27 7.52
N PHE A 573 7.89 -14.24 8.03
CA PHE A 573 8.31 -13.28 9.08
C PHE A 573 9.17 -12.13 8.57
N GLY A 574 9.66 -12.20 7.32
CA GLY A 574 10.47 -11.17 6.72
C GLY A 574 9.66 -9.94 6.30
N THR A 575 10.30 -8.79 6.30
CA THR A 575 9.75 -7.53 5.82
C THR A 575 10.53 -7.02 4.61
N GLY A 576 9.86 -6.31 3.70
CA GLY A 576 10.49 -5.62 2.57
C GLY A 576 11.58 -6.43 1.85
N PRO A 577 12.84 -5.98 1.91
CA PRO A 577 13.95 -6.60 1.21
C PRO A 577 14.21 -8.07 1.55
N VAL A 578 14.01 -8.49 2.82
CA VAL A 578 14.16 -9.89 3.25
C VAL A 578 13.11 -10.79 2.60
N LYS A 579 11.89 -10.27 2.43
CA LYS A 579 10.81 -11.01 1.75
C LYS A 579 11.14 -11.22 0.26
N GLY A 580 11.70 -10.20 -0.41
CA GLY A 580 12.19 -10.31 -1.78
C GLY A 580 13.27 -11.41 -1.94
N PHE A 581 14.25 -11.44 -1.03
CA PHE A 581 15.26 -12.52 -0.98
C PHE A 581 14.61 -13.90 -0.81
N ALA A 582 13.67 -14.03 0.12
CA ALA A 582 12.99 -15.30 0.40
C ALA A 582 12.20 -15.83 -0.80
N VAL A 583 11.53 -14.94 -1.55
CA VAL A 583 10.80 -15.29 -2.78
C VAL A 583 11.75 -15.80 -3.85
N THR A 584 12.80 -15.04 -4.15
CA THR A 584 13.79 -15.44 -5.19
C THR A 584 14.47 -16.75 -4.83
N LEU A 585 14.84 -16.96 -3.56
CA LEU A 585 15.44 -18.18 -3.08
C LEU A 585 14.47 -19.37 -3.22
N SER A 586 13.21 -19.22 -2.80
CA SER A 586 12.20 -20.28 -2.89
C SER A 586 11.93 -20.70 -4.32
N LEU A 587 11.72 -19.73 -5.22
CA LEU A 587 11.50 -19.99 -6.64
C LEU A 587 12.74 -20.64 -7.26
N GLY A 588 13.94 -20.16 -6.91
CA GLY A 588 15.18 -20.69 -7.38
C GLY A 588 15.43 -22.14 -6.97
N ILE A 589 15.10 -22.53 -5.74
CA ILE A 589 15.18 -23.92 -5.28
C ILE A 589 14.25 -24.82 -6.10
N VAL A 590 12.99 -24.42 -6.29
CA VAL A 590 12.01 -25.21 -7.04
C VAL A 590 12.45 -25.37 -8.51
N THR A 591 12.88 -24.29 -9.14
CA THR A 591 13.34 -24.32 -10.55
C THR A 591 14.65 -25.10 -10.72
N SER A 592 15.59 -25.00 -9.77
CA SER A 592 16.85 -25.75 -9.80
C SER A 592 16.62 -27.26 -9.67
N MET A 593 15.75 -27.68 -8.76
CA MET A 593 15.37 -29.10 -8.65
C MET A 593 14.72 -29.62 -9.93
N PHE A 594 13.83 -28.83 -10.53
CA PHE A 594 13.19 -29.20 -11.79
C PHE A 594 14.22 -29.34 -12.93
N THR A 595 15.09 -28.35 -13.11
CA THR A 595 16.07 -28.36 -14.19
C THR A 595 17.15 -29.42 -14.01
N ALA A 596 17.64 -29.65 -12.77
CA ALA A 596 18.63 -30.66 -12.46
C ALA A 596 18.07 -32.09 -12.62
N ILE A 597 16.86 -32.35 -12.12
CA ILE A 597 16.32 -33.72 -12.11
C ILE A 597 15.66 -34.08 -13.45
N PHE A 598 14.82 -33.18 -14.00
CA PHE A 598 14.09 -33.46 -15.23
C PHE A 598 14.84 -32.98 -16.46
N GLY A 599 15.38 -31.76 -16.44
CA GLY A 599 16.04 -31.14 -17.58
C GLY A 599 17.33 -31.86 -17.99
N THR A 600 18.29 -31.97 -17.05
CA THR A 600 19.58 -32.63 -17.36
C THR A 600 19.39 -34.08 -17.72
N ARG A 601 18.50 -34.84 -17.03
CA ARG A 601 18.20 -36.24 -17.34
C ARG A 601 17.67 -36.41 -18.76
N ALA A 602 16.81 -35.48 -19.23
CA ALA A 602 16.28 -35.50 -20.59
C ALA A 602 17.39 -35.32 -21.63
N VAL A 603 18.26 -34.32 -21.41
CA VAL A 603 19.36 -34.01 -22.34
C VAL A 603 20.42 -35.14 -22.35
N VAL A 604 20.82 -35.64 -21.17
CA VAL A 604 21.75 -36.77 -21.06
C VAL A 604 21.18 -38.02 -21.76
N HIS A 605 19.86 -38.25 -21.61
CA HIS A 605 19.21 -39.36 -22.29
C HIS A 605 19.13 -39.17 -23.82
N LEU A 606 19.01 -37.96 -24.35
CA LEU A 606 19.09 -37.66 -25.77
C LEU A 606 20.49 -37.96 -26.33
N ILE A 607 21.55 -37.61 -25.59
CA ILE A 607 22.94 -37.78 -26.02
C ILE A 607 23.38 -39.24 -25.96
N TYR A 608 23.12 -39.92 -24.83
CA TYR A 608 23.65 -41.25 -24.53
C TYR A 608 22.60 -42.36 -24.62
N GLY A 609 21.32 -42.11 -24.49
CA GLY A 609 20.24 -43.10 -24.41
C GLY A 609 19.92 -43.79 -25.74
N ARG A 610 20.25 -43.18 -26.91
CA ARG A 610 20.05 -43.73 -28.24
C ARG A 610 21.22 -44.61 -28.73
N ARG A 611 22.40 -44.51 -28.09
CA ARG A 611 23.58 -45.27 -28.49
C ARG A 611 23.51 -46.71 -27.99
N LYS A 612 23.59 -47.70 -28.87
CA LYS A 612 23.53 -49.14 -28.55
C LYS A 612 24.67 -49.62 -27.65
N ARG A 613 25.88 -49.03 -27.75
CA ARG A 613 27.04 -49.26 -26.86
C ARG A 613 27.72 -47.91 -26.59
N VAL A 614 27.76 -47.50 -25.36
CA VAL A 614 28.56 -46.38 -24.88
C VAL A 614 29.79 -46.97 -24.24
N GLN A 615 30.98 -46.74 -24.84
CA GLN A 615 32.24 -47.32 -24.32
C GLN A 615 32.80 -46.50 -23.17
N ALA A 616 32.63 -45.17 -23.18
CA ALA A 616 33.07 -44.25 -22.13
C ALA A 616 32.11 -43.07 -22.03
N LEU A 617 31.95 -42.51 -20.83
CA LEU A 617 31.29 -41.24 -20.59
C LEU A 617 32.33 -40.12 -20.53
N SER A 618 32.05 -39.00 -21.18
CA SER A 618 32.86 -37.78 -21.09
C SER A 618 32.36 -36.93 -19.90
N ILE A 619 32.76 -37.33 -18.68
CA ILE A 619 32.35 -36.75 -17.41
C ILE A 619 33.58 -36.45 -16.54
#